data_e9926727abed9e40c2c655717cf4b024
#
_entry.id   e9926727abed9e40c2c655717cf4b024
#
_cell.length_a   1.000
_cell.length_b   1.000
_cell.length_c   1.000
_cell.angle_alpha   90.00
_cell.angle_beta   90.00
_cell.angle_gamma   90.00
#
_symmetry.space_group_name_H-M   'P 1'
#
loop_
_entity.id
_entity.type
_entity.pdbx_description
1 polymer ?
#
loop_
_entity_poly.entity_id
_entity_poly.type
_entity_poly.pdbx_seq_one_letter_code
_entity_poly.pdbx_strand_id
1 'polypeptide(L)'
;RQRLESVWGMQAMNANYGVSDFLCNFAGQCTDQPDLHFLALDVALPELVDVNTSEPQPWRTGSEGELVLTNLSKECQSLVRFRTGDRVRLTNTDKCQCGRTAPRFRIIGRTDEMIVVRGVNTYPSAVSAAILSCPELNGEYRIRLTHNGPYDRLPLEVELNSSAYASDHLLARLSNDIGQVLRLTVELELLAPGELPRTEGKTKRVIKEYLS
;
A
#
# COMPACT_ATOMS: atom_id res chain seq x y z
N ARG A 1 5.48 9.22 -7.61
CA ARG A 1 6.70 9.92 -7.19
C ARG A 1 7.54 10.27 -8.42
N GLN A 2 8.05 9.28 -9.18
CA GLN A 2 8.88 9.50 -10.38
C GLN A 2 8.27 10.50 -11.38
N ARG A 3 6.95 10.42 -11.62
CA ARG A 3 6.24 11.36 -12.50
C ARG A 3 6.27 12.79 -11.97
N LEU A 4 6.11 13.00 -10.66
CA LEU A 4 6.23 14.33 -10.05
C LEU A 4 7.66 14.86 -10.18
N GLU A 5 8.64 14.02 -9.91
CA GLU A 5 10.05 14.36 -10.00
C GLU A 5 10.45 14.74 -11.44
N SER A 6 9.96 13.98 -12.44
CA SER A 6 10.26 14.25 -13.85
C SER A 6 9.58 15.52 -14.39
N VAL A 7 8.34 15.79 -13.95
CA VAL A 7 7.57 16.97 -14.43
C VAL A 7 8.07 18.26 -13.79
N TRP A 8 8.40 18.22 -12.48
CA TRP A 8 8.72 19.43 -11.71
C TRP A 8 10.21 19.64 -11.46
N GLY A 9 11.07 18.69 -11.87
CA GLY A 9 12.52 18.79 -11.68
C GLY A 9 12.95 18.83 -10.20
N MET A 10 12.14 18.26 -9.30
CA MET A 10 12.36 18.29 -7.86
C MET A 10 12.39 16.88 -7.27
N GLN A 11 13.05 16.70 -6.14
CA GLN A 11 13.00 15.47 -5.37
C GLN A 11 11.71 15.41 -4.54
N ALA A 12 10.86 14.42 -4.80
CA ALA A 12 9.66 14.18 -3.99
C ALA A 12 9.99 13.26 -2.80
N MET A 13 9.61 13.68 -1.60
CA MET A 13 9.82 12.93 -0.37
C MET A 13 8.49 12.61 0.32
N ASN A 14 8.42 11.46 1.00
CA ASN A 14 7.30 11.14 1.88
C ASN A 14 7.54 11.81 3.24
N ALA A 15 7.11 13.05 3.37
CA ALA A 15 7.41 13.88 4.52
C ALA A 15 6.58 13.52 5.76
N ASN A 16 5.49 12.75 5.60
CA ASN A 16 4.47 12.67 6.62
C ASN A 16 3.70 11.35 6.59
N TYR A 17 3.74 10.62 7.69
CA TYR A 17 2.87 9.49 7.95
C TYR A 17 2.28 9.59 9.35
N GLY A 18 0.96 9.53 9.44
CA GLY A 18 0.19 9.63 10.68
C GLY A 18 -1.20 9.02 10.53
N VAL A 19 -1.89 8.87 11.63
CA VAL A 19 -3.26 8.37 11.71
C VAL A 19 -4.14 9.41 12.40
N SER A 20 -5.28 9.74 11.77
CA SER A 20 -6.19 10.79 12.25
C SER A 20 -6.70 10.52 13.68
N ASP A 21 -7.05 9.25 13.98
CA ASP A 21 -7.54 8.85 15.30
C ASP A 21 -6.44 9.02 16.37
N PHE A 22 -5.19 8.86 15.98
CA PHE A 22 -4.05 9.03 16.87
C PHE A 22 -3.66 10.51 17.03
N LEU A 23 -4.17 11.39 16.15
CA LEU A 23 -3.91 12.84 16.11
C LEU A 23 -2.42 13.22 16.08
N CYS A 24 -1.60 12.37 15.46
CA CYS A 24 -0.18 12.57 15.41
C CYS A 24 0.38 12.12 14.07
N ASN A 25 1.29 12.92 13.53
CA ASN A 25 2.22 12.50 12.50
C ASN A 25 3.45 11.93 13.18
N PHE A 26 3.66 10.64 13.07
CA PHE A 26 4.68 9.94 13.86
C PHE A 26 5.82 9.39 13.01
N ALA A 27 5.78 9.54 11.69
CA ALA A 27 6.89 9.12 10.85
C ALA A 27 7.08 10.01 9.63
N GLY A 28 8.33 10.06 9.16
CA GLY A 28 8.74 10.83 7.98
C GLY A 28 10.02 10.31 7.37
N GLN A 29 10.19 10.53 6.07
CA GLN A 29 11.39 10.20 5.31
C GLN A 29 12.51 11.20 5.62
N CYS A 30 13.77 10.77 5.56
CA CYS A 30 14.93 11.66 5.50
C CYS A 30 15.49 11.73 4.07
N THR A 31 16.44 12.64 3.83
CA THR A 31 17.09 12.81 2.53
C THR A 31 17.96 11.63 2.12
N ASP A 32 18.52 10.92 3.09
CA ASP A 32 19.51 9.87 2.84
C ASP A 32 18.88 8.49 2.56
N GLN A 33 17.61 8.30 2.96
CA GLN A 33 16.94 7.00 2.83
C GLN A 33 15.46 7.18 2.41
N PRO A 34 14.94 6.26 1.55
CA PRO A 34 13.57 6.34 1.07
C PRO A 34 12.52 5.87 2.08
N ASP A 35 12.94 5.24 3.18
CA ASP A 35 12.04 4.66 4.17
C ASP A 35 11.68 5.67 5.27
N LEU A 36 10.57 5.42 5.95
CA LEU A 36 10.06 6.28 7.01
C LEU A 36 10.78 5.99 8.33
N HIS A 37 11.27 7.02 9.00
CA HIS A 37 11.69 6.94 10.41
C HIS A 37 10.49 7.06 11.32
N PHE A 38 10.39 6.23 12.36
CA PHE A 38 9.42 6.41 13.42
C PHE A 38 9.92 7.47 14.41
N LEU A 39 9.35 8.67 14.36
CA LEU A 39 9.89 9.86 15.02
C LEU A 39 9.27 10.16 16.39
N ALA A 40 8.16 9.54 16.74
CA ALA A 40 7.33 9.91 17.90
C ALA A 40 7.43 8.90 19.05
N LEU A 41 8.62 8.34 19.32
CA LEU A 41 8.82 7.35 20.40
C LEU A 41 8.62 7.91 21.80
N ASP A 42 8.62 9.22 21.97
CA ASP A 42 8.34 9.95 23.20
C ASP A 42 6.85 10.07 23.54
N VAL A 43 5.97 10.01 22.52
CA VAL A 43 4.52 10.18 22.68
C VAL A 43 3.70 8.96 22.23
N ALA A 44 4.35 8.00 21.57
CA ALA A 44 3.71 6.80 21.02
C ALA A 44 4.59 5.57 21.20
N LEU A 45 4.04 4.51 21.74
CA LEU A 45 4.66 3.18 21.74
C LEU A 45 4.19 2.40 20.50
N PRO A 46 5.09 2.14 19.53
CA PRO A 46 4.76 1.30 18.40
C PRO A 46 5.01 -0.19 18.71
N GLU A 47 4.09 -1.03 18.28
CA GLU A 47 4.21 -2.48 18.29
C GLU A 47 3.96 -3.01 16.86
N LEU A 48 4.54 -4.17 16.55
CA LEU A 48 4.14 -4.97 15.41
C LEU A 48 3.35 -6.18 15.89
N VAL A 49 2.24 -6.47 15.23
CA VAL A 49 1.47 -7.69 15.52
C VAL A 49 1.26 -8.50 14.23
N ASP A 50 1.27 -9.81 14.37
CA ASP A 50 0.86 -10.68 13.27
C ASP A 50 -0.61 -10.44 12.91
N VAL A 51 -0.90 -10.32 11.61
CA VAL A 51 -2.25 -9.96 11.14
C VAL A 51 -3.29 -11.03 11.46
N ASN A 52 -2.89 -12.30 11.49
CA ASN A 52 -3.79 -13.45 11.67
C ASN A 52 -3.94 -13.85 13.15
N THR A 53 -2.82 -13.91 13.89
CA THR A 53 -2.79 -14.38 15.26
C THR A 53 -2.89 -13.26 16.29
N SER A 54 -2.64 -12.00 15.89
CA SER A 54 -2.50 -10.83 16.77
C SER A 54 -1.36 -10.94 17.79
N GLU A 55 -0.46 -11.91 17.62
CA GLU A 55 0.70 -12.07 18.47
C GLU A 55 1.76 -11.00 18.18
N PRO A 56 2.45 -10.50 19.21
CA PRO A 56 3.51 -9.54 19.03
C PRO A 56 4.64 -10.08 18.17
N GLN A 57 5.11 -9.27 17.23
CA GLN A 57 6.26 -9.54 16.38
C GLN A 57 7.49 -8.80 16.88
N PRO A 58 8.70 -9.39 16.76
CA PRO A 58 9.90 -8.73 17.21
C PRO A 58 10.19 -7.47 16.41
N TRP A 59 10.59 -6.41 17.10
CA TRP A 59 10.96 -5.13 16.49
C TRP A 59 12.40 -5.15 15.96
N ARG A 60 12.62 -5.85 14.86
CA ARG A 60 13.92 -6.03 14.23
C ARG A 60 13.86 -5.90 12.71
N THR A 61 15.00 -5.63 12.07
CA THR A 61 15.11 -5.57 10.61
C THR A 61 14.54 -6.82 9.95
N GLY A 62 13.67 -6.62 8.95
CA GLY A 62 12.99 -7.69 8.22
C GLY A 62 11.65 -8.12 8.80
N SER A 63 11.32 -7.75 10.05
CA SER A 63 10.01 -8.08 10.64
C SER A 63 8.89 -7.36 9.92
N GLU A 64 7.77 -8.07 9.74
CA GLU A 64 6.52 -7.55 9.17
C GLU A 64 5.37 -7.77 10.15
N GLY A 65 4.42 -6.85 10.13
CA GLY A 65 3.20 -6.95 10.91
C GLY A 65 2.29 -5.76 10.70
N GLU A 66 1.14 -5.80 11.32
CA GLU A 66 0.31 -4.60 11.44
C GLU A 66 0.91 -3.68 12.50
N LEU A 67 0.97 -2.40 12.16
CA LEU A 67 1.41 -1.38 13.11
C LEU A 67 0.30 -1.12 14.13
N VAL A 68 0.65 -1.28 15.39
CA VAL A 68 -0.22 -1.01 16.54
C VAL A 68 0.40 0.10 17.37
N LEU A 69 -0.40 1.04 17.83
CA LEU A 69 0.06 2.23 18.54
C LEU A 69 -0.63 2.39 19.89
N THR A 70 0.15 2.74 20.90
CA THR A 70 -0.36 3.16 22.22
C THR A 70 0.07 4.60 22.48
N ASN A 71 -0.89 5.49 22.84
CA ASN A 71 -0.57 6.83 23.28
C ASN A 71 0.12 6.80 24.65
N LEU A 72 1.17 7.60 24.81
CA LEU A 72 1.91 7.72 26.08
C LEU A 72 1.60 9.02 26.83
N SER A 73 1.21 10.09 26.13
CA SER A 73 1.04 11.43 26.71
C SER A 73 -0.37 12.02 26.53
N LYS A 74 -1.26 11.34 25.78
CA LYS A 74 -2.58 11.87 25.48
C LYS A 74 -3.57 11.57 26.60
N GLU A 75 -4.08 12.60 27.25
CA GLU A 75 -5.03 12.47 28.37
C GLU A 75 -6.48 12.25 27.92
N CYS A 76 -6.88 12.91 26.83
CA CYS A 76 -8.21 12.78 26.26
C CYS A 76 -8.18 11.77 25.10
N GLN A 77 -9.12 10.83 25.10
CA GLN A 77 -9.24 9.79 24.04
C GLN A 77 -7.92 8.99 23.89
N SER A 78 -7.37 8.54 25.01
CA SER A 78 -6.19 7.68 25.00
C SER A 78 -6.46 6.38 24.25
N LEU A 79 -5.62 6.07 23.28
CA LEU A 79 -5.68 4.83 22.52
C LEU A 79 -4.62 3.87 23.07
N VAL A 80 -5.06 2.68 23.47
CA VAL A 80 -4.18 1.60 23.93
C VAL A 80 -4.25 0.48 22.93
N ARG A 81 -3.09 0.08 22.39
CA ARG A 81 -2.95 -0.96 21.35
C ARG A 81 -3.90 -0.75 20.17
N PHE A 82 -3.99 0.49 19.70
CA PHE A 82 -4.81 0.85 18.55
C PHE A 82 -4.24 0.25 17.27
N ARG A 83 -5.03 -0.58 16.60
CA ARG A 83 -4.68 -1.18 15.32
C ARG A 83 -4.88 -0.17 14.20
N THR A 84 -3.78 0.22 13.53
CA THR A 84 -3.84 1.22 12.46
C THR A 84 -4.45 0.70 11.17
N GLY A 85 -4.51 -0.60 11.00
CA GLY A 85 -4.84 -1.26 9.73
C GLY A 85 -3.67 -1.24 8.73
N ASP A 86 -2.58 -0.56 9.02
CA ASP A 86 -1.43 -0.47 8.13
C ASP A 86 -0.44 -1.60 8.41
N ARG A 87 -0.14 -2.38 7.39
CA ARG A 87 0.90 -3.39 7.43
C ARG A 87 2.23 -2.78 7.04
N VAL A 88 3.23 -2.97 7.89
CA VAL A 88 4.56 -2.39 7.71
C VAL A 88 5.64 -3.47 7.73
N ARG A 89 6.77 -3.16 7.10
CA ARG A 89 8.01 -3.93 7.20
C ARG A 89 9.09 -3.05 7.79
N LEU A 90 9.74 -3.50 8.86
CA LEU A 90 10.93 -2.84 9.39
C LEU A 90 12.10 -3.08 8.44
N THR A 91 12.65 -1.99 7.90
CA THR A 91 13.72 -2.06 6.91
C THR A 91 15.10 -1.94 7.54
N ASN A 92 15.20 -1.23 8.66
CA ASN A 92 16.42 -1.14 9.42
C ASN A 92 16.17 -0.57 10.83
N THR A 93 16.91 -1.03 11.82
CA THR A 93 16.90 -0.57 13.22
C THR A 93 18.19 0.13 13.64
N ASP A 94 19.21 0.14 12.78
CA ASP A 94 20.49 0.79 13.06
C ASP A 94 20.42 2.30 12.84
N LYS A 95 21.39 3.03 13.41
CA LYS A 95 21.54 4.46 13.19
C LYS A 95 21.61 4.80 11.70
N CYS A 96 20.82 5.79 11.29
CA CYS A 96 20.81 6.29 9.92
C CYS A 96 21.97 7.25 9.66
N GLN A 97 22.39 7.40 8.41
CA GLN A 97 23.36 8.40 7.97
C GLN A 97 22.90 9.84 8.29
N CYS A 98 21.57 10.09 8.30
CA CYS A 98 20.99 11.37 8.74
C CYS A 98 21.16 11.66 10.25
N GLY A 99 21.79 10.76 11.00
CA GLY A 99 22.04 10.90 12.45
C GLY A 99 20.93 10.34 13.36
N ARG A 100 19.74 10.03 12.83
CA ARG A 100 18.62 9.50 13.61
C ARG A 100 18.87 8.04 14.01
N THR A 101 18.46 7.69 15.23
CA THR A 101 18.46 6.32 15.77
C THR A 101 17.10 5.65 15.67
N ALA A 102 16.06 6.41 15.28
CA ALA A 102 14.72 5.90 15.11
C ALA A 102 14.65 4.80 14.05
N PRO A 103 13.96 3.68 14.32
CA PRO A 103 13.83 2.59 13.37
C PRO A 103 13.15 3.06 12.09
N ARG A 104 13.51 2.40 10.99
CA ARG A 104 12.97 2.70 9.67
C ARG A 104 12.04 1.59 9.21
N PHE A 105 10.97 1.98 8.56
CA PHE A 105 9.99 1.06 8.05
C PHE A 105 9.40 1.53 6.73
N ARG A 106 8.73 0.61 6.06
CA ARG A 106 7.95 0.85 4.83
C ARG A 106 6.55 0.32 5.02
N ILE A 107 5.55 1.08 4.59
CA ILE A 107 4.17 0.61 4.50
C ILE A 107 4.10 -0.32 3.29
N ILE A 108 3.62 -1.54 3.49
CA ILE A 108 3.48 -2.56 2.45
C ILE A 108 2.03 -2.79 2.03
N GLY A 109 1.06 -2.30 2.79
CA GLY A 109 -0.36 -2.35 2.46
C GLY A 109 -1.24 -2.09 3.67
N ARG A 110 -2.55 -2.31 3.49
CA ARG A 110 -3.54 -2.26 4.57
C ARG A 110 -4.14 -3.64 4.80
N THR A 111 -4.41 -3.97 6.06
CA THR A 111 -5.02 -5.26 6.43
C THR A 111 -6.45 -5.40 5.92
N ASP A 112 -7.20 -4.29 5.89
CA ASP A 112 -8.59 -4.21 5.40
C ASP A 112 -8.72 -4.23 3.86
N GLU A 113 -7.61 -3.98 3.15
CA GLU A 113 -7.53 -4.02 1.68
C GLU A 113 -6.80 -5.27 1.17
N MET A 114 -6.42 -6.18 2.05
CA MET A 114 -5.76 -7.42 1.66
C MET A 114 -6.72 -8.33 0.88
N ILE A 115 -6.24 -8.86 -0.24
CA ILE A 115 -6.97 -9.78 -1.10
C ILE A 115 -6.20 -11.09 -1.15
N VAL A 116 -6.89 -12.21 -0.98
CA VAL A 116 -6.29 -13.54 -1.05
C VAL A 116 -6.62 -14.16 -2.40
N VAL A 117 -5.59 -14.47 -3.19
CA VAL A 117 -5.72 -15.15 -4.49
C VAL A 117 -4.91 -16.44 -4.42
N ARG A 118 -5.59 -17.61 -4.44
CA ARG A 118 -4.96 -18.94 -4.35
C ARG A 118 -3.95 -19.07 -3.19
N GLY A 119 -4.30 -18.50 -2.05
CA GLY A 119 -3.43 -18.49 -0.87
C GLY A 119 -2.31 -17.44 -0.87
N VAL A 120 -2.20 -16.62 -1.92
CA VAL A 120 -1.25 -15.51 -2.00
C VAL A 120 -1.94 -14.22 -1.56
N ASN A 121 -1.38 -13.56 -0.54
CA ASN A 121 -1.85 -12.25 -0.11
C ASN A 121 -1.34 -11.15 -1.06
N THR A 122 -2.25 -10.38 -1.61
CA THR A 122 -1.92 -9.21 -2.44
C THR A 122 -2.61 -7.94 -1.91
N TYR A 123 -2.09 -6.80 -2.32
CA TYR A 123 -2.55 -5.48 -1.88
C TYR A 123 -2.70 -4.53 -3.07
N PRO A 124 -3.59 -3.54 -3.01
CA PRO A 124 -3.72 -2.53 -4.07
C PRO A 124 -2.40 -1.83 -4.42
N SER A 125 -1.52 -1.65 -3.45
CA SER A 125 -0.20 -1.05 -3.68
C SER A 125 0.70 -1.90 -4.61
N ALA A 126 0.66 -3.23 -4.46
CA ALA A 126 1.39 -4.15 -5.34
C ALA A 126 0.77 -4.16 -6.75
N VAL A 127 -0.57 -4.18 -6.83
CA VAL A 127 -1.30 -4.09 -8.11
C VAL A 127 -0.98 -2.79 -8.83
N SER A 128 -0.96 -1.65 -8.11
CA SER A 128 -0.57 -0.36 -8.67
C SER A 128 0.84 -0.38 -9.25
N ALA A 129 1.80 -0.99 -8.56
CA ALA A 129 3.18 -1.09 -9.04
C ALA A 129 3.28 -1.93 -10.33
N ALA A 130 2.55 -3.04 -10.40
CA ALA A 130 2.50 -3.87 -11.60
C ALA A 130 1.87 -3.13 -12.80
N ILE A 131 0.77 -2.41 -12.59
CA ILE A 131 0.09 -1.63 -13.63
C ILE A 131 1.00 -0.50 -14.16
N LEU A 132 1.68 0.22 -13.27
CA LEU A 132 2.58 1.30 -13.66
C LEU A 132 3.83 0.84 -14.43
N SER A 133 4.14 -0.45 -14.43
CA SER A 133 5.21 -1.02 -15.26
C SER A 133 4.76 -1.29 -16.70
N CYS A 134 3.46 -1.19 -17.01
CA CYS A 134 2.88 -1.43 -18.33
C CYS A 134 2.65 -0.08 -19.05
N PRO A 135 3.41 0.25 -20.10
CA PRO A 135 3.33 1.56 -20.75
C PRO A 135 2.00 1.81 -21.50
N GLU A 136 1.24 0.78 -21.81
CA GLU A 136 -0.07 0.88 -22.45
C GLU A 136 -1.19 1.27 -21.51
N LEU A 137 -0.94 1.25 -20.19
CA LEU A 137 -1.91 1.59 -19.15
C LEU A 137 -1.68 3.03 -18.63
N ASN A 138 -2.75 3.71 -18.27
CA ASN A 138 -2.66 5.07 -17.72
C ASN A 138 -2.47 5.12 -16.20
N GLY A 139 -2.45 3.94 -15.52
CA GLY A 139 -2.28 3.80 -14.07
C GLY A 139 -3.59 3.76 -13.28
N GLU A 140 -4.74 3.95 -13.94
CA GLU A 140 -6.05 3.81 -13.31
C GLU A 140 -6.51 2.34 -13.35
N TYR A 141 -7.04 1.88 -12.20
CA TYR A 141 -7.52 0.51 -12.07
C TYR A 141 -8.54 0.38 -10.95
N ARG A 142 -9.27 -0.74 -10.97
CA ARG A 142 -10.24 -1.12 -9.95
C ARG A 142 -10.23 -2.64 -9.78
N ILE A 143 -10.29 -3.10 -8.53
CA ILE A 143 -10.42 -4.52 -8.16
C ILE A 143 -11.86 -4.72 -7.70
N ARG A 144 -12.62 -5.59 -8.37
CA ARG A 144 -14.03 -5.87 -8.08
C ARG A 144 -14.19 -7.20 -7.36
N LEU A 145 -14.45 -7.13 -6.07
CA LEU A 145 -14.65 -8.31 -5.24
C LEU A 145 -16.15 -8.62 -5.15
N THR A 146 -16.57 -9.72 -5.77
CA THR A 146 -17.98 -10.15 -5.86
C THR A 146 -18.43 -11.01 -4.67
N HIS A 147 -17.49 -11.59 -3.92
CA HIS A 147 -17.77 -12.41 -2.74
C HIS A 147 -16.72 -12.22 -1.66
N ASN A 148 -17.04 -12.64 -0.43
CA ASN A 148 -16.08 -12.65 0.67
C ASN A 148 -15.35 -14.00 0.68
N GLY A 149 -14.04 -13.98 0.44
CA GLY A 149 -13.22 -15.18 0.49
C GLY A 149 -12.05 -15.15 -0.49
N PRO A 150 -11.32 -16.26 -0.59
CA PRO A 150 -10.21 -16.35 -1.53
C PRO A 150 -10.71 -16.41 -2.97
N TYR A 151 -9.94 -15.81 -3.88
CA TYR A 151 -10.18 -15.81 -5.31
C TYR A 151 -9.25 -16.79 -6.02
N ASP A 152 -9.70 -17.41 -7.10
CA ASP A 152 -8.84 -18.19 -8.00
C ASP A 152 -8.03 -17.29 -8.94
N ARG A 153 -8.59 -16.14 -9.29
CA ARG A 153 -7.98 -15.11 -10.12
C ARG A 153 -8.27 -13.75 -9.53
N LEU A 154 -7.34 -12.80 -9.64
CA LEU A 154 -7.58 -11.43 -9.22
C LEU A 154 -8.47 -10.73 -10.26
N PRO A 155 -9.71 -10.34 -9.91
CA PRO A 155 -10.56 -9.59 -10.83
C PRO A 155 -10.07 -8.13 -10.90
N LEU A 156 -9.57 -7.71 -12.07
CA LEU A 156 -8.87 -6.46 -12.25
C LEU A 156 -9.34 -5.74 -13.51
N GLU A 157 -9.89 -4.56 -13.34
CA GLU A 157 -10.20 -3.61 -14.41
C GLU A 157 -9.08 -2.58 -14.51
N VAL A 158 -8.58 -2.32 -15.72
CA VAL A 158 -7.52 -1.34 -15.97
C VAL A 158 -7.86 -0.45 -17.15
N GLU A 159 -7.51 0.82 -17.07
CA GLU A 159 -7.69 1.73 -18.20
C GLU A 159 -6.46 1.77 -19.09
N LEU A 160 -6.70 1.72 -20.38
CA LEU A 160 -5.72 1.98 -21.41
C LEU A 160 -5.30 3.46 -21.40
N ASN A 161 -4.11 3.74 -21.85
CA ASN A 161 -3.73 5.11 -22.21
C ASN A 161 -4.36 5.50 -23.57
N SER A 162 -4.38 6.79 -23.89
CA SER A 162 -5.02 7.33 -25.09
C SER A 162 -4.37 6.87 -26.43
N SER A 163 -3.20 6.26 -26.38
CA SER A 163 -2.48 5.75 -27.56
C SER A 163 -2.60 4.25 -27.75
N ALA A 164 -3.21 3.53 -26.79
CA ALA A 164 -3.39 2.08 -26.84
C ALA A 164 -4.81 1.70 -27.26
N TYR A 165 -4.91 0.56 -27.99
CA TYR A 165 -6.20 0.01 -28.41
C TYR A 165 -6.40 -1.38 -27.84
N ALA A 166 -7.60 -1.65 -27.34
CA ALA A 166 -7.96 -2.97 -26.84
C ALA A 166 -7.88 -4.03 -27.96
N SER A 167 -7.22 -5.15 -27.67
CA SER A 167 -7.18 -6.34 -28.51
C SER A 167 -6.96 -7.59 -27.65
N ASP A 168 -7.38 -8.74 -28.14
CA ASP A 168 -7.17 -10.01 -27.42
C ASP A 168 -5.69 -10.30 -27.18
N HIS A 169 -4.83 -9.92 -28.12
CA HIS A 169 -3.38 -10.06 -27.97
C HIS A 169 -2.84 -9.17 -26.85
N LEU A 170 -3.28 -7.90 -26.78
CA LEU A 170 -2.89 -6.98 -25.72
C LEU A 170 -3.39 -7.46 -24.36
N LEU A 171 -4.65 -7.91 -24.28
CA LEU A 171 -5.26 -8.45 -23.06
C LEU A 171 -4.46 -9.66 -22.53
N ALA A 172 -4.15 -10.63 -23.40
CA ALA A 172 -3.39 -11.82 -23.03
C ALA A 172 -1.98 -11.47 -22.52
N ARG A 173 -1.29 -10.55 -23.22
CA ARG A 173 0.05 -10.09 -22.83
C ARG A 173 0.03 -9.38 -21.49
N LEU A 174 -0.84 -8.38 -21.30
CA LEU A 174 -0.94 -7.62 -20.03
C LEU A 174 -1.35 -8.52 -18.86
N SER A 175 -2.26 -9.47 -19.09
CA SER A 175 -2.66 -10.46 -18.07
C SER A 175 -1.46 -11.29 -17.61
N ASN A 176 -0.62 -11.72 -18.55
CA ASN A 176 0.61 -12.45 -18.23
C ASN A 176 1.64 -11.56 -17.51
N ASP A 177 1.91 -10.37 -18.01
CA ASP A 177 2.94 -9.46 -17.47
C ASP A 177 2.60 -9.03 -16.03
N ILE A 178 1.37 -8.59 -15.81
CA ILE A 178 0.86 -8.24 -14.46
C ILE A 178 0.88 -9.47 -13.54
N GLY A 179 0.42 -10.62 -14.05
CA GLY A 179 0.41 -11.87 -13.30
C GLY A 179 1.80 -12.33 -12.88
N GLN A 180 2.82 -12.17 -13.72
CA GLN A 180 4.21 -12.48 -13.37
C GLN A 180 4.75 -11.58 -12.26
N VAL A 181 4.49 -10.27 -12.36
CA VAL A 181 4.93 -9.30 -11.32
C VAL A 181 4.27 -9.61 -9.98
N LEU A 182 2.98 -9.90 -9.99
CA LEU A 182 2.20 -10.20 -8.78
C LEU A 182 2.37 -11.64 -8.28
N ARG A 183 2.91 -12.53 -9.10
CA ARG A 183 3.01 -13.99 -8.87
C ARG A 183 1.66 -14.65 -8.61
N LEU A 184 0.63 -14.19 -9.33
CA LEU A 184 -0.74 -14.73 -9.26
C LEU A 184 -1.41 -14.66 -10.63
N THR A 185 -2.55 -15.33 -10.77
CA THR A 185 -3.36 -15.24 -11.99
C THR A 185 -4.31 -14.05 -11.88
N VAL A 186 -4.38 -13.25 -12.95
CA VAL A 186 -5.32 -12.13 -13.05
C VAL A 186 -6.46 -12.47 -14.02
N GLU A 187 -7.64 -11.95 -13.74
CA GLU A 187 -8.78 -11.86 -14.64
C GLU A 187 -8.90 -10.39 -15.04
N LEU A 188 -8.35 -10.05 -16.21
CA LEU A 188 -8.14 -8.67 -16.63
C LEU A 188 -9.25 -8.20 -17.57
N GLU A 189 -9.78 -7.02 -17.31
CA GLU A 189 -10.69 -6.28 -18.20
C GLU A 189 -10.01 -4.98 -18.63
N LEU A 190 -9.98 -4.72 -19.95
CA LEU A 190 -9.43 -3.48 -20.52
C LEU A 190 -10.54 -2.47 -20.76
N LEU A 191 -10.40 -1.31 -20.15
CA LEU A 191 -11.34 -0.20 -20.26
C LEU A 191 -10.75 0.93 -21.10
N ALA A 192 -11.63 1.70 -21.75
CA ALA A 192 -11.21 2.90 -22.46
C ALA A 192 -10.79 4.02 -21.48
N PRO A 193 -9.95 4.96 -21.91
CA PRO A 193 -9.53 6.08 -21.06
C PRO A 193 -10.73 6.88 -20.56
N GLY A 194 -10.85 7.06 -19.25
CA GLY A 194 -11.90 7.83 -18.58
C GLY A 194 -13.14 7.02 -18.17
N GLU A 195 -13.18 5.72 -18.38
CA GLU A 195 -14.33 4.89 -17.96
C GLU A 195 -14.38 4.65 -16.45
N LEU A 196 -13.22 4.59 -15.78
CA LEU A 196 -13.21 4.50 -14.33
C LEU A 196 -13.52 5.87 -13.68
N PRO A 197 -14.35 5.91 -12.64
CA PRO A 197 -14.69 7.16 -11.97
C PRO A 197 -13.44 7.81 -11.36
N ARG A 198 -13.32 9.12 -11.57
CA ARG A 198 -12.31 9.95 -10.90
C ARG A 198 -12.88 10.49 -9.61
N THR A 199 -12.14 10.35 -8.53
CA THR A 199 -12.54 10.87 -7.21
C THR A 199 -11.61 11.99 -6.78
N GLU A 200 -12.16 13.04 -6.20
CA GLU A 200 -11.39 14.05 -5.48
C GLU A 200 -10.91 13.44 -4.14
N GLY A 201 -9.61 13.24 -3.96
CA GLY A 201 -9.04 12.64 -2.76
C GLY A 201 -8.59 11.19 -2.92
N LYS A 202 -8.81 10.35 -1.91
CA LYS A 202 -8.39 8.94 -1.93
C LYS A 202 -9.30 8.10 -2.82
N THR A 203 -8.79 7.64 -3.95
CA THR A 203 -9.52 6.74 -4.85
C THR A 203 -9.68 5.37 -4.19
N LYS A 204 -10.92 4.90 -4.08
CA LYS A 204 -11.24 3.56 -3.60
C LYS A 204 -10.94 2.54 -4.71
N ARG A 205 -9.82 1.84 -4.59
CA ARG A 205 -9.33 0.88 -5.59
C ARG A 205 -9.95 -0.51 -5.45
N VAL A 206 -10.45 -0.86 -4.27
CA VAL A 206 -11.12 -2.14 -4.00
C VAL A 206 -12.60 -1.90 -3.79
N ILE A 207 -13.43 -2.48 -4.63
CA ILE A 207 -14.89 -2.45 -4.52
C ILE A 207 -15.35 -3.82 -4.07
N LYS A 208 -15.99 -3.86 -2.89
CA LYS A 208 -16.56 -5.08 -2.30
C LYS A 208 -18.07 -5.08 -2.58
N GLU A 209 -18.48 -5.65 -3.71
CA GLU A 209 -19.90 -5.66 -4.16
C GLU A 209 -20.81 -6.46 -3.22
N TYR A 210 -20.26 -7.43 -2.51
CA TYR A 210 -20.99 -8.25 -1.54
C TYR A 210 -21.33 -7.50 -0.23
N LEU A 211 -20.87 -6.26 -0.06
CA LEU A 211 -21.20 -5.38 1.09
C LEU A 211 -22.16 -4.24 0.71
N SER A 212 -22.59 -4.18 -0.55
CA SER A 212 -23.47 -3.14 -1.08
C SER A 212 -24.92 -3.45 -0.79
#